data_6b1693d354a3af92d9585bc0402a608a
#
_entry.id   6b1693d354a3af92d9585bc0402a608a
#
_cell.length_a   1.000
_cell.length_b   1.000
_cell.length_c   1.000
_cell.angle_alpha   90.00
_cell.angle_beta   90.00
_cell.angle_gamma   90.00
#
_symmetry.space_group_name_H-M   'P 1'
#
loop_
_entity.id
_entity.type
_entity.pdbx_description
1 polymer ?
#
loop_
_entity_poly.entity_id
_entity_poly.type
_entity_poly.pdbx_seq_one_letter_code
_entity_poly.pdbx_strand_id
1 'polypeptide(L)'
;MVSDVNDPSDYHTRKVLLAETELYGQPIMVASCHLSWWDKGFQGEWAKFESELLQVETPLVLMGDFNNPVDYEGYQHILQSPLALQDSHKVADQTIGTATVEGDIAGWAGNKDALKIDYIFTSKDFNIERSAVVFDGQRGPVVSDHFGLEAQVHF
;
A
#
# COMPACT_ATOMS: atom_id res chain seq x y z
N MET A 1 16.31 -4.65 0.17
CA MET A 1 16.22 -3.36 0.87
C MET A 1 16.07 -2.24 -0.12
N VAL A 2 15.13 -1.33 0.10
CA VAL A 2 14.87 -0.20 -0.82
C VAL A 2 15.43 1.12 -0.30
N SER A 3 15.61 1.31 1.02
CA SER A 3 16.24 2.51 1.56
C SER A 3 17.75 2.56 1.28
N ASP A 4 18.30 3.76 1.23
CA ASP A 4 19.75 3.97 1.01
C ASP A 4 20.59 3.67 2.25
N VAL A 5 20.00 3.74 3.42
CA VAL A 5 20.66 3.42 4.69
C VAL A 5 20.74 1.91 4.83
N ASN A 6 21.95 1.40 4.85
CA ASN A 6 22.24 -0.04 5.01
C ASN A 6 22.81 -0.33 6.41
N ASP A 7 22.15 0.17 7.43
CA ASP A 7 22.46 -0.14 8.83
C ASP A 7 21.50 -1.22 9.34
N PRO A 8 21.96 -2.46 9.60
CA PRO A 8 21.09 -3.53 10.09
C PRO A 8 20.49 -3.26 11.47
N SER A 9 21.06 -2.32 12.22
CA SER A 9 20.56 -1.91 13.54
C SER A 9 19.51 -0.80 13.44
N ASP A 10 19.37 -0.15 12.29
CA ASP A 10 18.37 0.88 12.05
C ASP A 10 17.03 0.24 11.66
N TYR A 11 16.08 0.29 12.59
CA TYR A 11 14.71 -0.21 12.35
C TYR A 11 13.92 0.64 11.37
N HIS A 12 14.41 1.82 10.97
CA HIS A 12 13.83 2.64 9.90
C HIS A 12 14.26 2.19 8.50
N THR A 13 15.21 1.24 8.40
CA THR A 13 15.58 0.67 7.10
C THR A 13 14.38 0.02 6.42
N ARG A 14 13.99 0.53 5.25
CA ARG A 14 12.83 0.04 4.51
C ARG A 14 13.17 -1.22 3.73
N LYS A 15 12.24 -2.17 3.79
CA LYS A 15 12.33 -3.46 3.11
C LYS A 15 11.03 -3.72 2.38
N VAL A 16 11.14 -4.46 1.29
CA VAL A 16 9.99 -4.97 0.55
C VAL A 16 10.09 -6.49 0.54
N LEU A 17 8.99 -7.15 0.79
CA LEU A 17 8.82 -8.59 0.62
C LEU A 17 8.08 -8.83 -0.71
N LEU A 18 8.66 -9.68 -1.56
CA LEU A 18 8.03 -10.16 -2.78
C LEU A 18 7.73 -11.65 -2.64
N ALA A 19 6.56 -12.08 -3.07
CA ALA A 19 6.14 -13.47 -3.05
C ALA A 19 5.37 -13.82 -4.33
N GLU A 20 5.81 -14.85 -5.03
CA GLU A 20 5.03 -15.46 -6.10
C GLU A 20 3.98 -16.40 -5.49
N THR A 21 2.77 -16.34 -6.01
CA THR A 21 1.68 -17.23 -5.62
C THR A 21 0.71 -17.43 -6.79
N GLU A 22 -0.38 -18.13 -6.56
CA GLU A 22 -1.43 -18.35 -7.56
C GLU A 22 -2.78 -17.89 -7.03
N LEU A 23 -3.56 -17.24 -7.90
CA LEU A 23 -4.95 -16.91 -7.67
C LEU A 23 -5.79 -17.58 -8.76
N TYR A 24 -6.67 -18.49 -8.39
CA TYR A 24 -7.49 -19.29 -9.33
C TYR A 24 -6.67 -19.99 -10.42
N GLY A 25 -5.46 -20.45 -10.08
CA GLY A 25 -4.54 -21.12 -11.01
C GLY A 25 -3.76 -20.16 -11.93
N GLN A 26 -3.89 -18.87 -11.75
CA GLN A 26 -3.10 -17.86 -12.44
C GLN A 26 -1.95 -17.36 -11.55
N PRO A 27 -0.70 -17.35 -12.02
CA PRO A 27 0.41 -16.84 -11.23
C PRO A 27 0.26 -15.34 -11.03
N ILE A 28 0.55 -14.88 -9.82
CA ILE A 28 0.58 -13.47 -9.44
C ILE A 28 1.81 -13.17 -8.59
N MET A 29 2.28 -11.93 -8.63
CA MET A 29 3.28 -11.42 -7.69
C MET A 29 2.59 -10.55 -6.63
N VAL A 30 2.82 -10.89 -5.38
CA VAL A 30 2.36 -10.12 -4.22
C VAL A 30 3.55 -9.44 -3.57
N ALA A 31 3.42 -8.14 -3.30
CA ALA A 31 4.41 -7.35 -2.59
C ALA A 31 3.84 -6.75 -1.33
N SER A 32 4.63 -6.78 -0.24
CA SER A 32 4.33 -6.05 0.99
C SER A 32 5.45 -5.06 1.29
N CYS A 33 5.09 -3.82 1.60
CA CYS A 33 6.04 -2.75 1.85
C CYS A 33 5.61 -1.84 3.00
N HIS A 34 6.58 -1.12 3.55
CA HIS A 34 6.38 0.05 4.38
C HIS A 34 7.41 1.09 3.92
N LEU A 35 6.98 2.05 3.10
CA LEU A 35 7.83 3.08 2.50
C LEU A 35 7.84 4.34 3.36
N SER A 36 8.74 5.26 3.04
CA SER A 36 8.86 6.54 3.73
C SER A 36 7.89 7.58 3.17
N TRP A 37 7.73 8.71 3.86
CA TRP A 37 7.04 9.89 3.35
C TRP A 37 7.79 10.47 2.15
N TRP A 38 7.10 11.23 1.30
CA TRP A 38 7.63 11.80 0.06
C TRP A 38 8.98 12.49 0.26
N ASP A 39 9.06 13.36 1.27
CA ASP A 39 10.25 14.16 1.63
C ASP A 39 11.26 13.42 2.54
N LYS A 40 11.00 12.16 2.88
CA LYS A 40 11.83 11.35 3.80
C LYS A 40 12.51 10.15 3.14
N GLY A 41 12.62 10.15 1.80
CA GLY A 41 13.32 9.10 1.06
C GLY A 41 12.45 8.25 0.14
N PHE A 42 11.14 8.46 0.09
CA PHE A 42 10.21 7.71 -0.74
C PHE A 42 10.67 7.58 -2.20
N GLN A 43 11.13 8.67 -2.82
CA GLN A 43 11.50 8.67 -4.24
C GLN A 43 12.59 7.63 -4.56
N GLY A 44 13.65 7.58 -3.75
CA GLY A 44 14.72 6.60 -3.92
C GLY A 44 14.29 5.16 -3.61
N GLU A 45 13.44 5.00 -2.59
CA GLU A 45 12.88 3.70 -2.22
C GLU A 45 11.95 3.16 -3.31
N TRP A 46 11.05 4.02 -3.82
CA TRP A 46 10.13 3.68 -4.89
C TRP A 46 10.88 3.33 -6.19
N ALA A 47 11.85 4.12 -6.59
CA ALA A 47 12.62 3.87 -7.81
C ALA A 47 13.28 2.49 -7.80
N LYS A 48 13.84 2.05 -6.66
CA LYS A 48 14.41 0.71 -6.50
C LYS A 48 13.33 -0.36 -6.55
N PHE A 49 12.22 -0.15 -5.85
CA PHE A 49 11.10 -1.09 -5.81
C PHE A 49 10.46 -1.25 -7.19
N GLU A 50 10.16 -0.15 -7.86
CA GLU A 50 9.62 -0.12 -9.22
C GLU A 50 10.53 -0.84 -10.22
N SER A 51 11.85 -0.62 -10.12
CA SER A 51 12.85 -1.27 -10.99
C SER A 51 12.81 -2.80 -10.91
N GLU A 52 12.58 -3.36 -9.72
CA GLU A 52 12.42 -4.80 -9.53
C GLU A 52 11.07 -5.28 -10.08
N LEU A 53 9.99 -4.53 -9.82
CA LEU A 53 8.65 -4.89 -10.27
C LEU A 53 8.51 -4.84 -11.80
N LEU A 54 9.24 -3.97 -12.48
CA LEU A 54 9.27 -3.91 -13.95
C LEU A 54 9.87 -5.16 -14.61
N GLN A 55 10.53 -6.03 -13.86
CA GLN A 55 11.02 -7.33 -14.34
C GLN A 55 9.98 -8.44 -14.17
N VAL A 56 8.86 -8.15 -13.51
CA VAL A 56 7.78 -9.12 -13.22
C VAL A 56 6.78 -9.10 -14.38
N GLU A 57 6.52 -10.27 -14.97
CA GLU A 57 5.58 -10.43 -16.10
C GLU A 57 4.16 -10.80 -15.64
N THR A 58 4.02 -11.24 -14.39
CA THR A 58 2.73 -11.66 -13.82
C THR A 58 1.96 -10.47 -13.23
N PRO A 59 0.62 -10.56 -13.12
CA PRO A 59 -0.17 -9.53 -12.45
C PRO A 59 0.31 -9.23 -11.04
N LEU A 60 0.28 -7.95 -10.65
CA LEU A 60 0.84 -7.43 -9.41
C LEU A 60 -0.25 -7.10 -8.39
N VAL A 61 0.01 -7.43 -7.13
CA VAL A 61 -0.72 -6.93 -5.96
C VAL A 61 0.30 -6.34 -4.99
N LEU A 62 0.30 -5.03 -4.80
CA LEU A 62 1.19 -4.32 -3.87
C LEU A 62 0.38 -3.81 -2.69
N MET A 63 0.78 -4.17 -1.47
CA MET A 63 0.06 -3.78 -0.26
C MET A 63 1.00 -3.27 0.83
N GLY A 64 0.48 -2.40 1.68
CA GLY A 64 1.20 -1.91 2.85
C GLY A 64 1.03 -0.42 3.10
N ASP A 65 1.89 0.10 3.96
CA ASP A 65 1.99 1.51 4.28
C ASP A 65 2.93 2.21 3.31
N PHE A 66 2.37 3.07 2.48
CA PHE A 66 3.12 3.88 1.51
C PHE A 66 3.43 5.29 2.03
N ASN A 67 2.90 5.67 3.20
CA ASN A 67 3.12 6.96 3.85
C ASN A 67 2.86 8.19 2.96
N ASN A 68 2.00 8.07 1.96
CA ASN A 68 1.69 9.14 1.02
C ASN A 68 0.17 9.23 0.82
N PRO A 69 -0.50 10.20 1.45
CA PRO A 69 -1.93 10.45 1.24
C PRO A 69 -2.27 10.74 -0.23
N VAL A 70 -3.56 10.55 -0.59
CA VAL A 70 -4.04 10.71 -1.99
C VAL A 70 -3.76 12.07 -2.62
N ASP A 71 -3.65 13.11 -1.81
CA ASP A 71 -3.37 14.48 -2.24
C ASP A 71 -1.86 14.78 -2.35
N TYR A 72 -0.99 13.82 -1.97
CA TYR A 72 0.46 13.99 -1.98
C TYR A 72 1.08 13.51 -3.30
N GLU A 73 2.24 14.09 -3.62
CA GLU A 73 2.99 13.78 -4.82
C GLU A 73 3.35 12.29 -4.94
N GLY A 74 3.67 11.64 -3.82
CA GLY A 74 4.04 10.22 -3.80
C GLY A 74 2.92 9.30 -4.28
N TYR A 75 1.67 9.55 -3.91
CA TYR A 75 0.53 8.79 -4.42
C TYR A 75 0.36 8.96 -5.93
N GLN A 76 0.45 10.20 -6.43
CA GLN A 76 0.37 10.49 -7.86
C GLN A 76 1.54 9.85 -8.62
N HIS A 77 2.73 9.84 -8.01
CA HIS A 77 3.93 9.24 -8.58
C HIS A 77 3.75 7.72 -8.79
N ILE A 78 3.15 7.01 -7.81
CA ILE A 78 2.81 5.58 -7.94
C ILE A 78 1.85 5.35 -9.11
N LEU A 79 0.77 6.13 -9.21
CA LEU A 79 -0.24 5.95 -10.26
C LEU A 79 0.26 6.31 -11.67
N GLN A 80 1.30 7.14 -11.76
CA GLN A 80 1.95 7.52 -13.03
C GLN A 80 3.08 6.57 -13.43
N SER A 81 3.39 5.61 -12.58
CA SER A 81 4.38 4.57 -12.84
C SER A 81 4.11 3.77 -14.12
N PRO A 82 5.14 3.36 -14.87
CA PRO A 82 4.98 2.45 -16.00
C PRO A 82 4.41 1.08 -15.63
N LEU A 83 4.33 0.73 -14.34
CA LEU A 83 3.63 -0.46 -13.83
C LEU A 83 2.11 -0.42 -14.08
N ALA A 84 1.56 0.74 -14.44
CA ALA A 84 0.14 0.95 -14.75
C ALA A 84 -0.82 0.49 -13.64
N LEU A 85 -0.45 0.76 -12.39
CA LEU A 85 -1.18 0.36 -11.19
C LEU A 85 -2.51 1.11 -11.04
N GLN A 86 -3.45 0.48 -10.36
CA GLN A 86 -4.70 1.08 -9.90
C GLN A 86 -4.84 0.94 -8.37
N ASP A 87 -5.39 1.96 -7.70
CA ASP A 87 -5.75 1.90 -6.29
C ASP A 87 -7.06 1.13 -6.15
N SER A 88 -7.01 -0.06 -5.53
CA SER A 88 -8.18 -0.92 -5.36
C SER A 88 -9.35 -0.22 -4.65
N HIS A 89 -9.05 0.66 -3.69
CA HIS A 89 -10.06 1.38 -2.95
C HIS A 89 -10.76 2.48 -3.77
N LYS A 90 -10.05 3.01 -4.78
CA LYS A 90 -10.59 4.04 -5.68
C LYS A 90 -11.43 3.47 -6.82
N VAL A 91 -11.08 2.26 -7.30
CA VAL A 91 -11.72 1.66 -8.49
C VAL A 91 -12.73 0.59 -8.16
N ALA A 92 -12.88 0.18 -6.89
CA ALA A 92 -13.84 -0.83 -6.47
C ALA A 92 -15.29 -0.43 -6.79
N ASP A 93 -16.11 -1.42 -7.18
CA ASP A 93 -17.55 -1.25 -7.37
C ASP A 93 -18.25 -0.83 -6.06
N GLN A 94 -17.75 -1.34 -4.92
CA GLN A 94 -18.20 -0.98 -3.60
C GLN A 94 -17.02 -0.58 -2.69
N THR A 95 -17.09 0.63 -2.13
CA THR A 95 -16.07 1.17 -1.22
C THR A 95 -16.66 1.44 0.16
N ILE A 96 -15.97 1.05 1.22
CA ILE A 96 -16.40 1.23 2.62
C ILE A 96 -15.25 1.80 3.45
N GLY A 97 -15.50 2.92 4.14
CA GLY A 97 -14.49 3.67 4.89
C GLY A 97 -13.62 4.54 3.99
N THR A 98 -12.79 5.38 4.55
CA THR A 98 -11.99 6.37 3.79
C THR A 98 -10.56 6.52 4.30
N ALA A 99 -10.31 6.27 5.59
CA ALA A 99 -9.03 6.51 6.23
C ALA A 99 -8.46 5.21 6.81
N THR A 100 -7.15 5.07 6.79
CA THR A 100 -6.43 3.98 7.45
C THR A 100 -5.74 4.43 8.73
N VAL A 101 -5.66 5.74 8.96
CA VAL A 101 -5.26 6.36 10.23
C VAL A 101 -6.25 7.48 10.54
N GLU A 102 -6.76 7.52 11.78
CA GLU A 102 -7.71 8.56 12.21
C GLU A 102 -7.51 8.89 13.69
N GLY A 103 -7.41 10.19 13.97
CA GLY A 103 -7.37 10.71 15.32
C GLY A 103 -6.08 10.43 16.07
N ASP A 104 -6.16 10.66 17.38
CA ASP A 104 -5.05 10.54 18.34
C ASP A 104 -5.00 9.11 18.89
N ILE A 105 -4.46 8.19 18.11
CA ILE A 105 -4.22 6.81 18.52
C ILE A 105 -2.72 6.54 18.72
N ALA A 106 -2.35 5.38 19.25
CA ALA A 106 -0.96 5.03 19.54
C ALA A 106 -0.05 5.26 18.31
N GLY A 107 1.05 5.97 18.50
CA GLY A 107 1.96 6.36 17.41
C GLY A 107 1.61 7.68 16.72
N TRP A 108 0.36 8.17 16.83
CA TRP A 108 -0.16 9.38 16.18
C TRP A 108 -0.60 10.45 17.18
N ALA A 109 0.14 10.59 18.29
CA ALA A 109 -0.17 11.54 19.36
C ALA A 109 -0.39 12.97 18.83
N GLY A 110 -1.57 13.54 19.11
CA GLY A 110 -1.98 14.87 18.67
C GLY A 110 -2.48 14.94 17.22
N ASN A 111 -2.56 13.83 16.50
CA ASN A 111 -3.16 13.79 15.16
C ASN A 111 -4.66 14.12 15.24
N LYS A 112 -5.13 14.96 14.33
CA LYS A 112 -6.55 15.34 14.20
C LYS A 112 -7.12 15.00 12.83
N ASP A 113 -6.27 14.50 11.95
CA ASP A 113 -6.61 14.24 10.57
C ASP A 113 -7.03 12.78 10.37
N ALA A 114 -7.82 12.55 9.33
CA ALA A 114 -8.14 11.26 8.79
C ALA A 114 -7.29 11.05 7.53
N LEU A 115 -6.34 10.12 7.57
CA LEU A 115 -5.38 9.88 6.50
C LEU A 115 -5.58 8.50 5.89
N LYS A 116 -5.51 8.40 4.56
CA LYS A 116 -5.33 7.13 3.86
C LYS A 116 -3.89 7.07 3.38
N ILE A 117 -3.07 6.24 4.00
CA ILE A 117 -1.66 6.03 3.71
C ILE A 117 -1.31 4.57 3.46
N ASP A 118 -2.24 3.68 3.80
CA ASP A 118 -2.16 2.26 3.47
C ASP A 118 -2.97 1.99 2.21
N TYR A 119 -2.42 1.17 1.33
CA TYR A 119 -3.03 0.89 0.03
C TYR A 119 -2.89 -0.58 -0.34
N ILE A 120 -3.82 -1.03 -1.18
CA ILE A 120 -3.70 -2.20 -2.03
C ILE A 120 -3.75 -1.70 -3.48
N PHE A 121 -2.59 -1.60 -4.11
CA PHE A 121 -2.50 -1.33 -5.54
C PHE A 121 -2.48 -2.64 -6.31
N THR A 122 -3.13 -2.68 -7.46
CA THR A 122 -3.12 -3.85 -8.34
C THR A 122 -2.77 -3.45 -9.77
N SER A 123 -2.25 -4.38 -10.57
CA SER A 123 -2.28 -4.22 -12.02
C SER A 123 -3.71 -4.22 -12.52
N LYS A 124 -3.93 -3.70 -13.74
CA LYS A 124 -5.27 -3.55 -14.35
C LYS A 124 -5.93 -4.87 -14.78
N ASP A 125 -5.22 -5.98 -14.63
CA ASP A 125 -5.74 -7.33 -14.87
C ASP A 125 -6.84 -7.72 -13.88
N PHE A 126 -6.86 -7.06 -12.71
CA PHE A 126 -7.82 -7.33 -11.66
C PHE A 126 -9.03 -6.40 -11.75
N ASN A 127 -10.22 -7.00 -11.61
CA ASN A 127 -11.44 -6.29 -11.29
C ASN A 127 -11.60 -6.26 -9.76
N ILE A 128 -12.01 -5.14 -9.22
CA ILE A 128 -12.14 -4.94 -7.78
C ILE A 128 -13.63 -4.81 -7.43
N GLU A 129 -14.20 -5.88 -6.91
CA GLU A 129 -15.60 -5.92 -6.53
C GLU A 129 -15.87 -5.06 -5.29
N ARG A 130 -15.00 -5.20 -4.28
CA ARG A 130 -15.17 -4.50 -3.01
C ARG A 130 -13.83 -4.12 -2.41
N SER A 131 -13.77 -2.94 -1.81
CA SER A 131 -12.67 -2.56 -0.93
C SER A 131 -13.20 -1.91 0.34
N ALA A 132 -12.66 -2.29 1.50
CA ALA A 132 -13.15 -1.81 2.78
C ALA A 132 -12.01 -1.56 3.77
N VAL A 133 -12.14 -0.47 4.52
CA VAL A 133 -11.39 -0.27 5.76
C VAL A 133 -12.01 -1.15 6.84
N VAL A 134 -11.17 -1.91 7.55
CA VAL A 134 -11.58 -2.85 8.61
C VAL A 134 -10.74 -2.62 9.87
N PHE A 135 -11.16 -3.21 11.00
CA PHE A 135 -10.52 -3.01 12.32
C PHE A 135 -10.49 -1.54 12.77
N ASP A 136 -11.51 -0.79 12.40
CA ASP A 136 -11.69 0.64 12.67
C ASP A 136 -12.64 0.92 13.84
N GLY A 137 -12.99 -0.09 14.61
CA GLY A 137 -13.95 -0.02 15.73
C GLY A 137 -15.41 -0.22 15.30
N GLN A 138 -15.73 -0.09 14.02
CA GLN A 138 -17.06 -0.38 13.45
C GLN A 138 -17.07 -1.74 12.75
N ARG A 139 -15.99 -2.04 12.02
CA ARG A 139 -15.77 -3.27 11.25
C ARG A 139 -14.62 -4.09 11.86
N GLY A 140 -14.80 -4.50 13.11
CA GLY A 140 -13.84 -5.17 13.94
C GLY A 140 -13.16 -4.25 14.95
N PRO A 141 -12.55 -4.82 16.01
CA PRO A 141 -11.87 -4.04 17.03
C PRO A 141 -10.65 -3.33 16.47
N VAL A 142 -10.34 -2.14 16.97
CA VAL A 142 -9.06 -1.47 16.69
C VAL A 142 -7.93 -2.30 17.31
N VAL A 143 -6.97 -2.73 16.49
CA VAL A 143 -5.88 -3.64 16.89
C VAL A 143 -4.49 -3.04 16.66
N SER A 144 -4.41 -1.90 16.00
CA SER A 144 -3.17 -1.19 15.64
C SER A 144 -3.44 0.31 15.60
N ASP A 145 -2.39 1.09 15.49
CA ASP A 145 -2.43 2.52 15.17
C ASP A 145 -2.81 2.80 13.70
N HIS A 146 -2.86 1.76 12.87
CA HIS A 146 -3.46 1.77 11.55
C HIS A 146 -4.68 0.84 11.50
N PHE A 147 -5.68 1.24 10.75
CA PHE A 147 -6.80 0.36 10.40
C PHE A 147 -6.40 -0.57 9.25
N GLY A 148 -7.03 -1.73 9.19
CA GLY A 148 -6.82 -2.66 8.09
C GLY A 148 -7.49 -2.19 6.80
N LEU A 149 -6.97 -2.65 5.67
CA LEU A 149 -7.58 -2.50 4.36
C LEU A 149 -7.74 -3.88 3.71
N GLU A 150 -8.92 -4.16 3.21
CA GLU A 150 -9.19 -5.38 2.43
C GLU A 150 -9.70 -5.06 1.03
N ALA A 151 -9.41 -5.93 0.06
CA ALA A 151 -9.96 -5.86 -1.27
C ALA A 151 -10.39 -7.25 -1.75
N GLN A 152 -11.57 -7.33 -2.35
CA GLN A 152 -12.07 -8.52 -3.03
C GLN A 152 -11.80 -8.33 -4.52
N VAL A 153 -10.97 -9.21 -5.08
CA VAL A 153 -10.47 -9.11 -6.44
C VAL A 153 -10.79 -10.36 -7.26
N HIS A 154 -10.93 -10.20 -8.57
CA HIS A 154 -11.03 -11.29 -9.53
C HIS A 154 -10.41 -10.86 -10.87
N PHE A 155 -10.07 -11.82 -11.73
CA PHE A 155 -9.61 -11.57 -13.10
C PHE A 155 -10.75 -11.24 -14.03
#